data_289a05ba3a8a23c72253c98194fa037e
#
_entry.id   289a05ba3a8a23c72253c98194fa037e
#
_cell.length_a   1.000
_cell.length_b   1.000
_cell.length_c   1.000
_cell.angle_alpha   90.00
_cell.angle_beta   90.00
_cell.angle_gamma   90.00
#
_symmetry.space_group_name_H-M   'P 1'
#
loop_
_entity.id
_entity.type
_entity.pdbx_description
1 polymer ?
#
loop_
_entity_poly.entity_id
_entity_poly.type
_entity_poly.pdbx_seq_one_letter_code
_entity_poly.pdbx_strand_id
1 'polypeptide(L)'
;MNSTTGNRLRAALPFRLNINKGKFYRTCRMLHTYLSAAAFIMLMFFSMSGLLLNHPDWFGAGRSDAAPVEIELEPAALAEAVQSDAPGAALAGLVRQETRTAGAFRTADIMEDEAFLRYTGVKGTTDVYIDLETGIADVEVSRPNPTAIIHDLHRGKDAGAVWKAFIDLTAGLILTMSLIGLILFFSLRFRLATSPKIIGSTLLAFASLYIFFTT
;
A
#
# COMPACT_ATOMS: atom_id res chain seq x y z
N MET A 1 26.54 56.74 44.23
CA MET A 1 27.22 56.43 42.94
C MET A 1 26.61 55.17 42.39
N ASN A 2 26.03 55.34 41.23
CA ASN A 2 25.35 54.43 40.35
C ASN A 2 25.93 53.03 40.22
N SER A 3 25.07 52.01 40.15
CA SER A 3 25.28 50.86 39.29
C SER A 3 23.96 50.42 38.64
N THR A 4 23.66 51.10 37.58
CA THR A 4 22.65 50.73 36.56
C THR A 4 23.37 49.88 35.51
N THR A 5 23.36 48.56 35.59
CA THR A 5 23.70 47.72 34.41
C THR A 5 23.27 46.28 34.67
N GLY A 6 22.11 45.86 34.20
CA GLY A 6 21.68 44.46 34.32
C GLY A 6 20.31 44.14 33.75
N ASN A 7 19.81 44.96 32.83
CA ASN A 7 18.49 44.70 32.24
C ASN A 7 18.40 44.94 30.76
N ARG A 8 19.25 44.29 29.97
CA ARG A 8 19.13 44.29 28.51
C ARG A 8 19.65 42.99 27.93
N LEU A 9 18.91 41.92 28.02
CA LEU A 9 18.98 40.78 27.11
C LEU A 9 17.78 39.83 27.32
N ARG A 10 16.57 40.40 27.38
CA ARG A 10 15.34 39.61 27.10
C ARG A 10 14.74 40.13 25.82
N ALA A 11 15.54 40.11 24.73
CA ALA A 11 15.06 40.38 23.41
C ALA A 11 14.29 39.12 22.92
N ALA A 12 12.99 39.25 22.91
CA ALA A 12 12.05 38.81 21.89
C ALA A 12 12.31 37.46 21.23
N LEU A 13 11.71 36.40 21.76
CA LEU A 13 11.20 35.32 20.90
C LEU A 13 9.81 35.79 20.42
N PRO A 14 9.65 36.14 19.13
CA PRO A 14 8.43 36.80 18.62
C PRO A 14 7.30 35.86 18.24
N PHE A 15 7.29 34.62 18.72
CA PHE A 15 6.19 33.71 18.34
C PHE A 15 5.73 32.87 19.54
N ARG A 16 5.11 33.51 20.51
CA ARG A 16 4.23 32.81 21.45
C ARG A 16 2.92 32.58 20.73
N LEU A 17 2.73 31.36 20.15
CA LEU A 17 1.41 30.87 19.84
C LEU A 17 0.58 30.89 21.12
N ASN A 18 -0.26 31.91 21.26
CA ASN A 18 -1.23 31.97 22.35
C ASN A 18 -2.38 30.98 22.08
N ILE A 19 -2.02 29.70 22.13
CA ILE A 19 -2.98 28.61 21.93
C ILE A 19 -3.85 28.54 23.18
N ASN A 20 -5.10 28.95 23.04
CA ASN A 20 -6.10 28.72 24.07
C ASN A 20 -6.24 27.20 24.29
N LYS A 21 -5.61 26.67 25.33
CA LYS A 21 -5.57 25.23 25.63
C LYS A 21 -6.96 24.58 25.63
N GLY A 22 -7.97 25.31 26.16
CA GLY A 22 -9.35 24.81 26.17
C GLY A 22 -9.92 24.62 24.77
N LYS A 23 -9.73 25.60 23.87
CA LYS A 23 -10.15 25.49 22.48
C LYS A 23 -9.40 24.38 21.75
N PHE A 24 -8.08 24.29 21.96
CA PHE A 24 -7.25 23.25 21.36
C PHE A 24 -7.76 21.84 21.70
N TYR A 25 -7.94 21.52 22.98
CA TYR A 25 -8.43 20.19 23.40
C TYR A 25 -9.87 19.92 22.97
N ARG A 26 -10.71 20.95 22.87
CA ARG A 26 -12.07 20.81 22.32
C ARG A 26 -12.02 20.41 20.83
N THR A 27 -11.18 21.08 20.05
CA THR A 27 -10.97 20.75 18.64
C THR A 27 -10.40 19.35 18.47
N CYS A 28 -9.39 18.97 19.26
CA CYS A 28 -8.84 17.62 19.24
C CYS A 28 -9.91 16.56 19.51
N ARG A 29 -10.78 16.76 20.51
CA ARG A 29 -11.87 15.82 20.81
C ARG A 29 -12.87 15.73 19.65
N MET A 30 -13.27 16.86 19.11
CA MET A 30 -14.21 16.92 17.98
C MET A 30 -13.64 16.18 16.76
N LEU A 31 -12.41 16.50 16.36
CA LEU A 31 -11.72 15.82 15.25
C LEU A 31 -11.58 14.33 15.52
N HIS A 32 -11.15 13.96 16.73
CA HIS A 32 -11.03 12.55 17.10
C HIS A 32 -12.37 11.81 16.94
N THR A 33 -13.47 12.38 17.40
CA THR A 33 -14.80 11.74 17.32
C THR A 33 -15.25 11.54 15.89
N TYR A 34 -15.18 12.57 15.03
CA TYR A 34 -15.65 12.47 13.66
C TYR A 34 -14.73 11.61 12.77
N LEU A 35 -13.41 11.78 12.92
CA LEU A 35 -12.45 10.99 12.16
C LEU A 35 -12.46 9.50 12.58
N SER A 36 -12.74 9.21 13.87
CA SER A 36 -12.88 7.82 14.33
C SER A 36 -13.95 7.07 13.59
N ALA A 37 -15.10 7.70 13.38
CA ALA A 37 -16.22 7.04 12.70
C ALA A 37 -15.84 6.65 11.26
N ALA A 38 -15.15 7.53 10.54
CA ALA A 38 -14.66 7.24 9.18
C ALA A 38 -13.54 6.20 9.19
N ALA A 39 -12.58 6.34 10.12
CA ALA A 39 -11.43 5.43 10.22
C ALA A 39 -11.83 4.02 10.66
N PHE A 40 -12.93 3.87 11.40
CA PHE A 40 -13.32 2.59 11.98
C PHE A 40 -13.59 1.51 10.93
N ILE A 41 -14.30 1.84 9.86
CA ILE A 41 -14.59 0.89 8.76
C ILE A 41 -13.30 0.45 8.07
N MET A 42 -12.40 1.41 7.82
CA MET A 42 -11.10 1.13 7.20
C MET A 42 -10.23 0.26 8.12
N LEU A 43 -10.22 0.57 9.41
CA LEU A 43 -9.50 -0.21 10.40
C LEU A 43 -10.03 -1.65 10.48
N MET A 44 -11.35 -1.86 10.45
CA MET A 44 -11.95 -3.19 10.39
C MET A 44 -11.51 -3.96 9.15
N PHE A 45 -11.56 -3.33 7.97
CA PHE A 45 -11.11 -3.96 6.73
C PHE A 45 -9.64 -4.40 6.83
N PHE A 46 -8.74 -3.48 7.20
CA PHE A 46 -7.31 -3.78 7.27
C PHE A 46 -6.96 -4.77 8.40
N SER A 47 -7.66 -4.72 9.53
CA SER A 47 -7.45 -5.70 10.61
C SER A 47 -7.90 -7.10 10.22
N MET A 48 -9.09 -7.22 9.62
CA MET A 48 -9.62 -8.51 9.19
C MET A 48 -8.81 -9.09 8.03
N SER A 49 -8.47 -8.27 7.04
CA SER A 49 -7.64 -8.70 5.92
C SER A 49 -6.20 -9.03 6.34
N GLY A 50 -5.64 -8.32 7.33
CA GLY A 50 -4.35 -8.65 7.93
C GLY A 50 -4.38 -9.99 8.68
N LEU A 51 -5.47 -10.29 9.38
CA LEU A 51 -5.66 -11.60 10.03
C LEU A 51 -5.71 -12.72 8.98
N LEU A 52 -6.45 -12.53 7.89
CA LEU A 52 -6.49 -13.50 6.79
C LEU A 52 -5.12 -13.67 6.13
N LEU A 53 -4.36 -12.58 5.98
CA LEU A 53 -3.01 -12.61 5.42
C LEU A 53 -2.05 -13.45 6.28
N ASN A 54 -2.21 -13.40 7.60
CA ASN A 54 -1.41 -14.16 8.55
C ASN A 54 -1.82 -15.65 8.61
N HIS A 55 -3.00 -16.00 8.10
CA HIS A 55 -3.52 -17.36 8.07
C HIS A 55 -4.00 -17.74 6.65
N PRO A 56 -3.08 -17.90 5.68
CA PRO A 56 -3.42 -18.14 4.28
C PRO A 56 -4.21 -19.46 4.08
N ASP A 57 -4.04 -20.42 4.98
CA ASP A 57 -4.67 -21.75 4.88
C ASP A 57 -6.16 -21.74 5.26
N TRP A 58 -6.66 -20.72 5.96
CA TRP A 58 -8.04 -20.70 6.45
C TRP A 58 -9.08 -20.74 5.34
N PHE A 59 -8.82 -20.09 4.22
CA PHE A 59 -9.75 -20.00 3.10
C PHE A 59 -9.10 -20.28 1.73
N GLY A 60 -7.86 -20.79 1.77
CA GLY A 60 -7.08 -21.08 0.55
C GLY A 60 -6.81 -19.82 -0.29
N ALA A 61 -5.69 -19.16 -0.07
CA ALA A 61 -5.27 -18.03 -0.93
C ALA A 61 -4.72 -18.55 -2.26
N GLY A 62 -5.57 -19.18 -3.07
CA GLY A 62 -5.21 -19.79 -4.33
C GLY A 62 -5.52 -18.90 -5.54
N ARG A 63 -4.86 -19.22 -6.64
CA ARG A 63 -5.20 -18.77 -8.00
C ARG A 63 -5.63 -19.99 -8.79
N SER A 64 -6.59 -19.80 -9.66
CA SER A 64 -7.00 -20.80 -10.62
C SER A 64 -6.44 -20.40 -11.97
N ASP A 65 -5.59 -21.23 -12.51
CA ASP A 65 -5.03 -21.03 -13.84
C ASP A 65 -6.04 -21.60 -14.87
N ALA A 66 -6.37 -20.79 -15.86
CA ALA A 66 -7.12 -21.25 -17.01
C ALA A 66 -6.19 -22.09 -17.90
N ALA A 67 -6.77 -22.99 -18.68
CA ALA A 67 -5.98 -23.69 -19.70
C ALA A 67 -5.31 -22.65 -20.62
N PRO A 68 -4.03 -22.85 -20.99
CA PRO A 68 -3.36 -21.99 -21.95
C PRO A 68 -4.15 -21.87 -23.24
N VAL A 69 -4.19 -20.67 -23.79
CA VAL A 69 -4.83 -20.38 -25.06
C VAL A 69 -3.74 -20.00 -26.05
N GLU A 70 -3.64 -20.77 -27.11
CA GLU A 70 -2.73 -20.50 -28.22
C GLU A 70 -3.38 -19.47 -29.15
N ILE A 71 -2.64 -18.42 -29.51
CA ILE A 71 -3.04 -17.40 -30.47
C ILE A 71 -1.94 -17.26 -31.53
N GLU A 72 -2.31 -16.91 -32.74
CA GLU A 72 -1.40 -16.65 -33.84
C GLU A 72 -1.33 -15.14 -34.08
N LEU A 73 -0.12 -14.58 -34.07
CA LEU A 73 0.13 -13.19 -34.34
C LEU A 73 0.52 -13.00 -35.80
N GLU A 74 0.02 -11.95 -36.43
CA GLU A 74 0.37 -11.67 -37.83
C GLU A 74 1.88 -11.41 -37.97
N PRO A 75 2.61 -12.13 -38.83
CA PRO A 75 4.07 -12.05 -38.96
C PRO A 75 4.58 -10.64 -39.29
N ALA A 76 3.84 -9.89 -40.13
CA ALA A 76 4.23 -8.51 -40.45
C ALA A 76 4.12 -7.55 -39.25
N ALA A 77 3.04 -7.65 -38.50
CA ALA A 77 2.82 -6.87 -37.30
C ALA A 77 3.79 -7.24 -36.15
N LEU A 78 4.12 -8.54 -36.05
CA LEU A 78 5.12 -9.05 -35.11
C LEU A 78 6.51 -8.46 -35.41
N ALA A 79 6.95 -8.50 -36.65
CA ALA A 79 8.24 -7.96 -37.07
C ALA A 79 8.32 -6.44 -36.86
N GLU A 80 7.24 -5.71 -37.16
CA GLU A 80 7.15 -4.26 -36.88
C GLU A 80 7.23 -3.98 -35.36
N ALA A 81 6.53 -4.74 -34.55
CA ALA A 81 6.51 -4.58 -33.09
C ALA A 81 7.89 -4.81 -32.47
N VAL A 82 8.63 -5.83 -32.91
CA VAL A 82 9.97 -6.15 -32.43
C VAL A 82 10.97 -5.04 -32.79
N GLN A 83 10.82 -4.41 -33.97
CA GLN A 83 11.70 -3.35 -34.45
C GLN A 83 11.31 -1.94 -33.94
N SER A 84 10.21 -1.81 -33.20
CA SER A 84 9.75 -0.52 -32.70
C SER A 84 10.65 0.04 -31.60
N ASP A 85 10.54 1.35 -31.31
CA ASP A 85 11.26 2.02 -30.21
C ASP A 85 10.92 1.44 -28.81
N ALA A 86 9.77 0.79 -28.68
CA ALA A 86 9.29 0.18 -27.44
C ALA A 86 8.70 -1.22 -27.69
N PRO A 87 9.54 -2.20 -28.05
CA PRO A 87 9.07 -3.49 -28.58
C PRO A 87 8.16 -4.23 -27.58
N GLY A 88 8.45 -4.22 -26.29
CA GLY A 88 7.60 -4.85 -25.28
C GLY A 88 6.19 -4.25 -25.20
N ALA A 89 6.05 -2.93 -25.36
CA ALA A 89 4.75 -2.28 -25.37
C ALA A 89 3.99 -2.54 -26.68
N ALA A 90 4.70 -2.60 -27.80
CA ALA A 90 4.12 -2.91 -29.10
C ALA A 90 3.59 -4.35 -29.15
N LEU A 91 4.39 -5.32 -28.73
CA LEU A 91 3.98 -6.73 -28.59
C LEU A 91 2.78 -6.87 -27.65
N ALA A 92 2.81 -6.17 -26.51
CA ALA A 92 1.68 -6.17 -25.58
C ALA A 92 0.40 -5.58 -26.21
N GLY A 93 0.54 -4.63 -27.12
CA GLY A 93 -0.56 -4.08 -27.91
C GLY A 93 -1.15 -5.13 -28.85
N LEU A 94 -0.30 -5.87 -29.59
CA LEU A 94 -0.73 -6.93 -30.50
C LEU A 94 -1.49 -8.04 -29.78
N VAL A 95 -0.93 -8.57 -28.69
CA VAL A 95 -1.60 -9.61 -27.90
C VAL A 95 -2.99 -9.17 -27.44
N ARG A 96 -3.18 -7.89 -27.08
CA ARG A 96 -4.48 -7.36 -26.65
C ARG A 96 -5.50 -7.22 -27.77
N GLN A 97 -5.07 -7.14 -29.00
CA GLN A 97 -5.99 -7.14 -30.17
C GLN A 97 -6.57 -8.52 -30.42
N GLU A 98 -5.74 -9.56 -30.22
CA GLU A 98 -6.12 -10.95 -30.47
C GLU A 98 -6.85 -11.59 -29.28
N THR A 99 -6.50 -11.24 -28.05
CA THR A 99 -7.11 -11.87 -26.87
C THR A 99 -7.30 -10.93 -25.70
N ARG A 100 -8.19 -11.35 -24.78
CA ARG A 100 -8.44 -10.60 -23.54
C ARG A 100 -7.42 -10.95 -22.47
N THR A 101 -6.57 -10.00 -22.12
CA THR A 101 -5.61 -10.12 -21.02
C THR A 101 -6.20 -9.64 -19.70
N ALA A 102 -5.88 -10.33 -18.59
CA ALA A 102 -6.19 -9.89 -17.23
C ALA A 102 -5.01 -9.06 -16.69
N GLY A 103 -5.31 -7.86 -16.22
CA GLY A 103 -4.28 -6.95 -15.67
C GLY A 103 -3.77 -5.93 -16.69
N ALA A 104 -2.83 -5.10 -16.21
CA ALA A 104 -2.11 -4.11 -17.01
C ALA A 104 -0.73 -4.66 -17.39
N PHE A 105 -0.26 -4.35 -18.58
CA PHE A 105 1.10 -4.67 -19.00
C PHE A 105 2.13 -4.10 -18.01
N ARG A 106 3.09 -4.93 -17.62
CA ARG A 106 4.12 -4.58 -16.64
C ARG A 106 5.53 -4.67 -17.17
N THR A 107 5.87 -5.84 -17.70
CA THR A 107 7.22 -6.15 -18.17
C THR A 107 7.16 -6.96 -19.44
N ALA A 108 8.17 -6.78 -20.26
CA ALA A 108 8.54 -7.68 -21.33
C ALA A 108 9.99 -8.09 -21.17
N ASP A 109 10.28 -9.33 -21.41
CA ASP A 109 11.62 -9.89 -21.59
C ASP A 109 11.69 -10.44 -23.00
N ILE A 110 12.58 -9.89 -23.82
CA ILE A 110 12.67 -10.21 -25.24
C ILE A 110 14.04 -10.80 -25.49
N MET A 111 14.06 -12.02 -25.95
CA MET A 111 15.25 -12.77 -26.34
C MET A 111 15.31 -12.85 -27.87
N GLU A 112 16.29 -13.57 -28.41
CA GLU A 112 16.52 -13.67 -29.85
C GLU A 112 15.35 -14.36 -30.56
N ASP A 113 14.83 -15.45 -29.99
CA ASP A 113 13.83 -16.32 -30.59
C ASP A 113 12.47 -16.27 -29.88
N GLU A 114 12.41 -15.71 -28.67
CA GLU A 114 11.20 -15.68 -27.86
C GLU A 114 11.00 -14.37 -27.11
N ALA A 115 9.72 -14.04 -26.80
CA ALA A 115 9.39 -12.92 -25.94
C ALA A 115 8.41 -13.35 -24.84
N PHE A 116 8.72 -12.96 -23.61
CA PHE A 116 7.85 -13.16 -22.46
C PHE A 116 7.21 -11.83 -22.07
N LEU A 117 5.88 -11.79 -21.99
CA LEU A 117 5.13 -10.62 -21.55
C LEU A 117 4.36 -10.95 -20.29
N ARG A 118 4.37 -10.03 -19.33
CA ARG A 118 3.59 -10.15 -18.09
C ARG A 118 2.64 -8.98 -17.90
N TYR A 119 1.37 -9.34 -17.70
CA TYR A 119 0.32 -8.42 -17.28
C TYR A 119 -0.08 -8.75 -15.86
N THR A 120 -0.19 -7.73 -15.00
CA THR A 120 -0.56 -7.95 -13.60
C THR A 120 -1.69 -7.02 -13.16
N GLY A 121 -2.56 -7.57 -12.31
CA GLY A 121 -3.66 -6.83 -11.70
C GLY A 121 -4.27 -7.62 -10.55
N VAL A 122 -4.98 -6.92 -9.67
CA VAL A 122 -5.65 -7.54 -8.52
C VAL A 122 -6.68 -8.60 -8.92
N LYS A 123 -7.30 -8.44 -10.11
CA LYS A 123 -8.34 -9.37 -10.63
C LYS A 123 -7.78 -10.51 -11.48
N GLY A 124 -6.47 -10.55 -11.69
CA GLY A 124 -5.81 -11.59 -12.47
C GLY A 124 -4.48 -11.14 -13.03
N THR A 125 -3.71 -12.13 -13.44
CA THR A 125 -2.45 -11.97 -14.17
C THR A 125 -2.54 -12.71 -15.48
N THR A 126 -1.82 -12.23 -16.49
CA THR A 126 -1.66 -12.93 -17.76
C THR A 126 -0.18 -13.00 -18.07
N ASP A 127 0.31 -14.20 -18.30
CA ASP A 127 1.64 -14.48 -18.79
C ASP A 127 1.53 -14.91 -20.24
N VAL A 128 2.36 -14.35 -21.12
CA VAL A 128 2.33 -14.64 -22.57
C VAL A 128 3.74 -14.98 -23.00
N TYR A 129 3.87 -16.14 -23.63
CA TYR A 129 5.09 -16.64 -24.26
C TYR A 129 4.92 -16.58 -25.76
N ILE A 130 5.71 -15.81 -26.45
CA ILE A 130 5.63 -15.59 -27.89
C ILE A 130 6.87 -16.19 -28.52
N ASP A 131 6.68 -17.13 -29.44
CA ASP A 131 7.72 -17.59 -30.36
C ASP A 131 7.82 -16.58 -31.51
N LEU A 132 8.96 -15.90 -31.61
CA LEU A 132 9.18 -14.83 -32.58
C LEU A 132 9.43 -15.36 -34.02
N GLU A 133 9.79 -16.63 -34.17
CA GLU A 133 9.99 -17.25 -35.46
C GLU A 133 8.64 -17.69 -36.08
N THR A 134 7.79 -18.33 -35.29
CA THR A 134 6.52 -18.89 -35.76
C THR A 134 5.36 -17.92 -35.63
N GLY A 135 5.45 -16.92 -34.73
CA GLY A 135 4.36 -16.00 -34.43
C GLY A 135 3.28 -16.61 -33.51
N ILE A 136 3.52 -17.80 -32.97
CA ILE A 136 2.60 -18.46 -32.05
C ILE A 136 2.83 -17.91 -30.64
N ALA A 137 1.75 -17.62 -29.95
CA ALA A 137 1.82 -17.14 -28.57
C ALA A 137 0.90 -17.93 -27.64
N ASP A 138 1.49 -18.48 -26.57
CA ASP A 138 0.78 -19.14 -25.49
C ASP A 138 0.37 -18.13 -24.42
N VAL A 139 -0.92 -18.02 -24.18
CA VAL A 139 -1.52 -17.06 -23.23
C VAL A 139 -2.06 -17.82 -22.03
N GLU A 140 -1.45 -17.61 -20.88
CA GLU A 140 -1.85 -18.18 -19.59
C GLU A 140 -2.53 -17.12 -18.72
N VAL A 141 -3.80 -17.34 -18.38
CA VAL A 141 -4.58 -16.42 -17.53
C VAL A 141 -4.81 -17.04 -16.16
N SER A 142 -4.24 -16.42 -15.15
CA SER A 142 -4.41 -16.80 -13.74
C SER A 142 -5.40 -15.88 -13.05
N ARG A 143 -6.46 -16.43 -12.43
CA ARG A 143 -7.50 -15.69 -11.73
C ARG A 143 -7.43 -15.97 -10.22
N PRO A 144 -7.28 -14.92 -9.39
CA PRO A 144 -7.26 -15.08 -7.95
C PRO A 144 -8.66 -15.40 -7.42
N ASN A 145 -8.72 -16.22 -6.37
CA ASN A 145 -9.93 -16.38 -5.59
C ASN A 145 -10.19 -15.12 -4.72
N PRO A 146 -11.37 -14.96 -4.08
CA PRO A 146 -11.70 -13.79 -3.28
C PRO A 146 -10.68 -13.50 -2.17
N THR A 147 -10.12 -14.53 -1.54
CA THR A 147 -9.13 -14.38 -0.47
C THR A 147 -7.82 -13.80 -1.02
N ALA A 148 -7.34 -14.29 -2.15
CA ALA A 148 -6.16 -13.74 -2.83
C ALA A 148 -6.37 -12.27 -3.24
N ILE A 149 -7.57 -11.90 -3.70
CA ILE A 149 -7.92 -10.50 -3.99
C ILE A 149 -7.81 -9.63 -2.73
N ILE A 150 -8.35 -10.08 -1.61
CA ILE A 150 -8.27 -9.36 -0.33
C ILE A 150 -6.81 -9.20 0.11
N HIS A 151 -5.98 -10.22 -0.06
CA HIS A 151 -4.55 -10.18 0.25
C HIS A 151 -3.82 -9.14 -0.62
N ASP A 152 -4.07 -9.12 -1.92
CA ASP A 152 -3.44 -8.17 -2.83
C ASP A 152 -3.92 -6.73 -2.57
N LEU A 153 -5.20 -6.54 -2.24
CA LEU A 153 -5.75 -5.26 -1.82
C LEU A 153 -5.15 -4.76 -0.50
N HIS A 154 -5.00 -5.63 0.51
CA HIS A 154 -4.38 -5.26 1.79
C HIS A 154 -2.94 -4.78 1.59
N ARG A 155 -2.17 -5.48 0.74
CA ARG A 155 -0.76 -5.16 0.45
C ARG A 155 -0.58 -4.04 -0.57
N GLY A 156 -1.65 -3.65 -1.28
CA GLY A 156 -1.56 -2.74 -2.42
C GLY A 156 -0.78 -3.33 -3.60
N LYS A 157 -0.56 -4.66 -3.62
CA LYS A 157 0.17 -5.34 -4.68
C LYS A 157 -0.69 -5.37 -5.95
N ASP A 158 -0.08 -4.98 -7.06
CA ASP A 158 -0.74 -4.93 -8.37
C ASP A 158 -2.03 -4.08 -8.42
N ALA A 159 -2.30 -3.34 -7.34
CA ALA A 159 -3.38 -2.37 -7.28
C ALA A 159 -2.99 -1.06 -7.99
N GLY A 160 -3.95 -0.42 -8.63
CA GLY A 160 -3.73 0.85 -9.33
C GLY A 160 -3.34 1.99 -8.36
N ALA A 161 -2.86 3.10 -8.93
CA ALA A 161 -2.42 4.27 -8.15
C ALA A 161 -3.50 4.82 -7.22
N VAL A 162 -4.77 4.78 -7.63
CA VAL A 162 -5.91 5.23 -6.81
C VAL A 162 -6.05 4.40 -5.54
N TRP A 163 -5.89 3.08 -5.63
CA TRP A 163 -5.96 2.20 -4.45
C TRP A 163 -4.78 2.40 -3.51
N LYS A 164 -3.57 2.59 -4.04
CA LYS A 164 -2.38 2.91 -3.24
C LYS A 164 -2.57 4.23 -2.49
N ALA A 165 -3.04 5.28 -3.17
CA ALA A 165 -3.37 6.55 -2.53
C ALA A 165 -4.43 6.40 -1.44
N PHE A 166 -5.42 5.51 -1.62
CA PHE A 166 -6.41 5.19 -0.59
C PHE A 166 -5.78 4.52 0.64
N ILE A 167 -4.84 3.59 0.46
CA ILE A 167 -4.07 2.98 1.56
C ILE A 167 -3.29 4.05 2.32
N ASP A 168 -2.57 4.93 1.61
CA ASP A 168 -1.77 6.00 2.20
C ASP A 168 -2.64 6.99 2.99
N LEU A 169 -3.78 7.37 2.42
CA LEU A 169 -4.76 8.22 3.10
C LEU A 169 -5.29 7.56 4.38
N THR A 170 -5.60 6.26 4.31
CA THR A 170 -6.08 5.49 5.46
C THR A 170 -5.02 5.40 6.55
N ALA A 171 -3.77 5.11 6.19
CA ALA A 171 -2.65 5.07 7.12
C ALA A 171 -2.43 6.43 7.77
N GLY A 172 -2.45 7.52 6.99
CA GLY A 172 -2.35 8.88 7.50
C GLY A 172 -3.48 9.26 8.45
N LEU A 173 -4.71 8.85 8.14
CA LEU A 173 -5.88 9.06 8.99
C LEU A 173 -5.73 8.33 10.33
N ILE A 174 -5.37 7.03 10.31
CA ILE A 174 -5.17 6.23 11.52
C ILE A 174 -4.04 6.80 12.38
N LEU A 175 -2.92 7.20 11.76
CA LEU A 175 -1.79 7.82 12.45
C LEU A 175 -2.21 9.12 13.13
N THR A 176 -2.91 10.00 12.42
CA THR A 176 -3.42 11.27 12.95
C THR A 176 -4.36 11.04 14.13
N MET A 177 -5.26 10.08 14.01
CA MET A 177 -6.17 9.67 15.08
C MET A 177 -5.43 9.18 16.31
N SER A 178 -4.41 8.34 16.10
CA SER A 178 -3.58 7.80 17.19
C SER A 178 -2.82 8.91 17.91
N LEU A 179 -2.25 9.88 17.18
CA LEU A 179 -1.57 11.04 17.76
C LEU A 179 -2.52 11.93 18.57
N ILE A 180 -3.72 12.21 18.01
CA ILE A 180 -4.73 13.00 18.74
C ILE A 180 -5.15 12.26 20.02
N GLY A 181 -5.40 10.94 19.91
CA GLY A 181 -5.73 10.09 21.04
C GLY A 181 -4.64 10.11 22.12
N LEU A 182 -3.38 10.03 21.71
CA LEU A 182 -2.22 10.10 22.62
C LEU A 182 -2.13 11.45 23.31
N ILE A 183 -2.34 12.58 22.61
CA ILE A 183 -2.39 13.92 23.19
C ILE A 183 -3.50 13.99 24.26
N LEU A 184 -4.69 13.49 23.93
CA LEU A 184 -5.81 13.47 24.85
C LEU A 184 -5.52 12.58 26.08
N PHE A 185 -4.89 11.43 25.87
CA PHE A 185 -4.48 10.53 26.95
C PHE A 185 -3.55 11.19 27.96
N PHE A 186 -2.54 11.92 27.48
CA PHE A 186 -1.63 12.69 28.35
C PHE A 186 -2.26 13.94 28.97
N SER A 187 -3.38 14.42 28.47
CA SER A 187 -4.10 15.55 29.06
C SER A 187 -4.83 15.21 30.36
N LEU A 188 -5.03 13.91 30.64
CA LEU A 188 -5.75 13.42 31.82
C LEU A 188 -4.82 13.33 33.02
N ARG A 189 -4.90 14.30 33.94
CA ARG A 189 -3.99 14.46 35.12
C ARG A 189 -3.82 13.21 35.98
N PHE A 190 -4.90 12.44 36.21
CA PHE A 190 -4.85 11.26 37.08
C PHE A 190 -4.17 10.03 36.45
N ARG A 191 -3.83 10.07 35.19
CA ARG A 191 -3.17 8.98 34.46
C ARG A 191 -1.68 9.20 34.21
N LEU A 192 -1.13 10.38 34.57
CA LEU A 192 0.25 10.72 34.24
C LEU A 192 1.29 9.79 34.88
N ALA A 193 0.99 9.17 36.01
CA ALA A 193 1.91 8.22 36.65
C ALA A 193 1.87 6.81 36.01
N THR A 194 0.74 6.42 35.42
CA THR A 194 0.52 5.07 34.85
C THR A 194 0.84 5.03 33.36
N SER A 195 0.62 6.13 32.66
CA SER A 195 0.81 6.24 31.20
C SER A 195 2.20 5.83 30.70
N PRO A 196 3.31 6.35 31.26
CA PRO A 196 4.64 5.96 30.82
C PRO A 196 4.96 4.50 31.11
N LYS A 197 4.37 3.91 32.16
CA LYS A 197 4.55 2.48 32.47
C LYS A 197 3.89 1.60 31.41
N ILE A 198 2.67 1.92 30.98
CA ILE A 198 1.95 1.19 29.93
C ILE A 198 2.69 1.29 28.60
N ILE A 199 3.07 2.51 28.19
CA ILE A 199 3.81 2.72 26.95
C ILE A 199 5.15 1.99 26.98
N GLY A 200 5.91 2.13 28.07
CA GLY A 200 7.20 1.48 28.26
C GLY A 200 7.09 -0.05 28.23
N SER A 201 6.10 -0.64 28.91
CA SER A 201 5.88 -2.09 28.88
C SER A 201 5.48 -2.60 27.51
N THR A 202 4.65 -1.86 26.78
CA THR A 202 4.26 -2.21 25.39
C THR A 202 5.46 -2.18 24.44
N LEU A 203 6.28 -1.12 24.51
CA LEU A 203 7.50 -1.01 23.71
C LEU A 203 8.50 -2.12 24.04
N LEU A 204 8.67 -2.44 25.33
CA LEU A 204 9.55 -3.52 25.78
C LEU A 204 9.05 -4.88 25.27
N ALA A 205 7.75 -5.14 25.36
CA ALA A 205 7.15 -6.37 24.83
C ALA A 205 7.38 -6.50 23.30
N PHE A 206 7.17 -5.40 22.56
CA PHE A 206 7.42 -5.37 21.11
C PHE A 206 8.90 -5.63 20.78
N ALA A 207 9.81 -4.97 21.48
CA ALA A 207 11.26 -5.17 21.29
C ALA A 207 11.66 -6.61 21.63
N SER A 208 11.11 -7.19 22.70
CA SER A 208 11.37 -8.58 23.08
C SER A 208 10.86 -9.57 22.03
N LEU A 209 9.64 -9.37 21.51
CA LEU A 209 9.11 -10.19 20.42
C LEU A 209 10.00 -10.10 19.17
N TYR A 210 10.42 -8.89 18.81
CA TYR A 210 11.31 -8.70 17.67
C TYR A 210 12.65 -9.42 17.86
N ILE A 211 13.30 -9.24 19.01
CA ILE A 211 14.64 -9.80 19.26
C ILE A 211 14.61 -11.33 19.37
N PHE A 212 13.60 -11.91 20.00
CA PHE A 212 13.57 -13.33 20.33
C PHE A 212 12.82 -14.20 19.32
N PHE A 213 11.94 -13.64 18.48
CA PHE A 213 11.05 -14.42 17.63
C PHE A 213 11.12 -14.06 16.13
N THR A 214 11.96 -13.10 15.71
CA THR A 214 12.16 -12.77 14.28
C THR A 214 13.53 -13.21 13.75
N THR A 215 14.01 -14.34 14.21
CA THR A 215 15.22 -14.99 13.67
C THR A 215 14.86 -15.97 12.58
#